data_d0ad03a909e27ae4633a54a1f6c5f267
#
_entry.id   d0ad03a909e27ae4633a54a1f6c5f267
#
_cell.length_a   1.000
_cell.length_b   1.000
_cell.length_c   1.000
_cell.angle_alpha   90.00
_cell.angle_beta   90.00
_cell.angle_gamma   90.00
#
_symmetry.space_group_name_H-M   'P 1'
#
loop_
_entity.id
_entity.type
_entity.pdbx_description
1 polymer ?
#
loop_
_entity_poly.entity_id
_entity_poly.type
_entity_poly.pdbx_seq_one_letter_code
_entity_poly.pdbx_strand_id
1 'polypeptide(L)'
;MPTLPGQENFKGEIWHSSQLDGKVAKGKTVAIIGGGASAVEALEFVASAEAEHTNVLARSEKWIIPRNPFIDSLLALNIFGSETIFSWIPEYILRLFFYRDLYDISPAPNSGKGLFTDTPMVNDQVLDLIRSDKATWLRGDIMGYDESGNGIKFNKRAQGVPKNGPGSEKLIKADIVIMATGYKRPSLGFLPDEVFNEPYEPPNWYLQVFPPEHPSICANNCTYVNAIGTVGNYHIGIYTRFLLMYLVDPLARPRTWWMKRWIDMTRFIKSKAPGGAFDFFTYSELIYWFVFTIVINPFRWKWAAFVLCGIGKGLPLSVVEQEDRARNGLGMRHMLSNHDNGED
;
A
#
# COMPACT_ATOMS: atom_id res chain seq x y z
N MET A 1 5.26 8.52 17.20
CA MET A 1 6.50 8.83 16.44
C MET A 1 7.68 8.22 17.18
N PRO A 2 8.70 7.71 16.51
CA PRO A 2 9.96 7.38 17.17
C PRO A 2 10.65 8.67 17.63
N THR A 3 11.22 8.65 18.82
CA THR A 3 12.04 9.76 19.32
C THR A 3 13.47 9.55 18.85
N LEU A 4 14.10 10.58 18.33
CA LEU A 4 15.49 10.55 17.87
C LEU A 4 16.40 11.28 18.87
N PRO A 5 17.66 10.87 19.00
CA PRO A 5 18.60 11.55 19.87
C PRO A 5 18.72 13.05 19.55
N GLY A 6 18.72 13.90 20.57
CA GLY A 6 18.84 15.35 20.41
C GLY A 6 17.61 16.09 19.86
N GLN A 7 16.46 15.40 19.78
CA GLN A 7 15.22 15.97 19.25
C GLN A 7 14.72 17.19 20.05
N GLU A 8 14.98 17.19 21.35
CA GLU A 8 14.65 18.27 22.27
C GLU A 8 15.39 19.58 21.99
N ASN A 9 16.52 19.51 21.28
CA ASN A 9 17.33 20.67 20.92
C ASN A 9 16.92 21.30 19.59
N PHE A 10 16.07 20.63 18.81
CA PHE A 10 15.71 21.11 17.50
C PHE A 10 14.86 22.38 17.58
N LYS A 11 15.30 23.42 16.87
CA LYS A 11 14.68 24.77 16.90
C LYS A 11 13.56 24.95 15.89
N GLY A 12 13.45 24.05 14.92
CA GLY A 12 12.42 24.07 13.89
C GLY A 12 11.16 23.33 14.30
N GLU A 13 10.27 23.11 13.37
CA GLU A 13 9.04 22.39 13.57
C GLU A 13 9.20 20.89 13.23
N ILE A 14 8.55 20.02 14.01
CA ILE A 14 8.50 18.59 13.75
C ILE A 14 7.05 18.21 13.48
N TRP A 15 6.79 17.70 12.27
CA TRP A 15 5.46 17.28 11.85
C TRP A 15 5.40 15.75 11.69
N HIS A 16 4.24 15.19 11.83
CA HIS A 16 3.98 13.81 11.41
C HIS A 16 3.33 13.82 10.02
N SER A 17 3.65 12.83 9.18
CA SER A 17 3.10 12.72 7.82
C SER A 17 1.57 12.63 7.74
N SER A 18 0.87 12.33 8.86
CA SER A 18 -0.59 12.36 8.95
C SER A 18 -1.18 13.71 9.41
N GLN A 19 -0.36 14.71 9.63
CA GLN A 19 -0.76 16.02 10.21
C GLN A 19 -0.28 17.16 9.33
N LEU A 20 -0.34 16.98 8.02
CA LEU A 20 0.15 17.96 7.07
C LEU A 20 -0.92 19.00 6.67
N ASP A 21 -2.19 18.65 6.85
CA ASP A 21 -3.30 19.54 6.50
C ASP A 21 -3.20 20.88 7.24
N GLY A 22 -3.35 21.97 6.50
CA GLY A 22 -3.22 23.34 7.02
C GLY A 22 -1.79 23.78 7.38
N LYS A 23 -0.76 22.97 7.17
CA LYS A 23 0.64 23.33 7.42
C LYS A 23 1.21 24.18 6.28
N VAL A 24 2.12 25.10 6.63
CA VAL A 24 2.76 26.02 5.68
C VAL A 24 4.25 25.73 5.62
N ALA A 25 4.74 25.38 4.42
CA ALA A 25 6.16 25.11 4.17
C ALA A 25 6.83 26.13 3.23
N LYS A 26 6.12 27.19 2.83
CA LYS A 26 6.59 28.16 1.84
C LYS A 26 7.92 28.79 2.23
N GLY A 27 8.90 28.69 1.34
CA GLY A 27 10.24 29.24 1.53
C GLY A 27 11.04 28.59 2.67
N LYS A 28 10.64 27.38 3.12
CA LYS A 28 11.31 26.63 4.17
C LYS A 28 12.11 25.47 3.60
N THR A 29 13.23 25.17 4.24
CA THR A 29 13.98 23.94 3.98
C THR A 29 13.39 22.81 4.79
N VAL A 30 13.03 21.72 4.13
CA VAL A 30 12.35 20.58 4.76
C VAL A 30 13.21 19.33 4.73
N ALA A 31 13.26 18.59 5.84
CA ALA A 31 13.83 17.24 5.88
C ALA A 31 12.71 16.23 6.14
N ILE A 32 12.56 15.24 5.27
CA ILE A 32 11.60 14.15 5.41
C ILE A 32 12.33 12.90 5.86
N ILE A 33 12.00 12.39 7.05
CA ILE A 33 12.59 11.18 7.61
C ILE A 33 11.74 9.97 7.22
N GLY A 34 12.24 9.17 6.29
CA GLY A 34 11.58 7.99 5.74
C GLY A 34 11.80 7.87 4.25
N GLY A 35 11.55 6.70 3.70
CA GLY A 35 11.72 6.40 2.27
C GLY A 35 10.60 5.48 1.76
N GLY A 36 9.41 5.57 2.32
CA GLY A 36 8.22 4.83 1.92
C GLY A 36 7.15 5.74 1.31
N ALA A 37 5.94 5.20 1.11
CA ALA A 37 4.81 5.93 0.53
C ALA A 37 4.50 7.24 1.27
N SER A 38 4.47 7.22 2.61
CA SER A 38 4.26 8.44 3.40
C SER A 38 5.31 9.52 3.19
N ALA A 39 6.56 9.15 2.86
CA ALA A 39 7.61 10.12 2.56
C ALA A 39 7.40 10.77 1.18
N VAL A 40 6.93 9.98 0.23
CA VAL A 40 6.58 10.43 -1.12
C VAL A 40 5.39 11.39 -1.07
N GLU A 41 4.32 11.03 -0.35
CA GLU A 41 3.15 11.90 -0.14
C GLU A 41 3.53 13.21 0.58
N ALA A 42 4.40 13.13 1.60
CA ALA A 42 4.90 14.30 2.29
C ALA A 42 5.73 15.20 1.36
N LEU A 43 6.53 14.61 0.45
CA LEU A 43 7.30 15.36 -0.54
C LEU A 43 6.37 16.10 -1.52
N GLU A 44 5.33 15.44 -2.03
CA GLU A 44 4.33 16.07 -2.89
C GLU A 44 3.64 17.25 -2.18
N PHE A 45 3.26 17.05 -0.92
CA PHE A 45 2.64 18.07 -0.11
C PHE A 45 3.54 19.32 0.02
N VAL A 46 4.79 19.14 0.46
CA VAL A 46 5.68 20.30 0.69
C VAL A 46 6.11 20.96 -0.61
N ALA A 47 6.19 20.21 -1.71
CA ALA A 47 6.43 20.78 -3.04
C ALA A 47 5.26 21.65 -3.50
N SER A 48 4.02 21.21 -3.26
CA SER A 48 2.82 22.00 -3.53
C SER A 48 2.67 23.21 -2.60
N ALA A 49 3.20 23.13 -1.38
CA ALA A 49 3.26 24.20 -0.40
C ALA A 49 4.45 25.16 -0.61
N GLU A 50 5.11 25.10 -1.77
CA GLU A 50 6.21 25.99 -2.18
C GLU A 50 7.39 26.00 -1.21
N ALA A 51 7.77 24.83 -0.67
CA ALA A 51 9.02 24.70 0.07
C ALA A 51 10.23 25.09 -0.81
N GLU A 52 11.25 25.70 -0.22
CA GLU A 52 12.45 26.10 -0.93
C GLU A 52 13.23 24.90 -1.45
N HIS A 53 13.50 23.96 -0.57
CA HIS A 53 14.16 22.69 -0.90
C HIS A 53 13.78 21.60 0.08
N THR A 54 13.70 20.35 -0.40
CA THR A 54 13.33 19.22 0.44
C THR A 54 14.38 18.11 0.37
N ASN A 55 14.88 17.68 1.53
CA ASN A 55 15.77 16.53 1.65
C ASN A 55 14.99 15.30 2.13
N VAL A 56 14.90 14.25 1.31
CA VAL A 56 14.31 12.97 1.72
C VAL A 56 15.41 12.05 2.22
N LEU A 57 15.32 11.66 3.49
CA LEU A 57 16.31 10.85 4.20
C LEU A 57 15.84 9.39 4.25
N ALA A 58 16.17 8.61 3.23
CA ALA A 58 15.75 7.23 3.07
C ALA A 58 16.78 6.26 3.64
N ARG A 59 16.34 5.33 4.50
CA ARG A 59 17.23 4.32 5.09
C ARG A 59 17.53 3.15 4.15
N SER A 60 16.57 2.75 3.33
CA SER A 60 16.66 1.60 2.42
C SER A 60 16.53 2.01 0.97
N GLU A 61 17.07 1.18 0.11
CA GLU A 61 16.85 1.28 -1.33
C GLU A 61 15.45 0.76 -1.65
N LYS A 62 14.70 1.53 -2.43
CA LYS A 62 13.40 1.15 -2.95
C LYS A 62 13.21 1.66 -4.36
N TRP A 63 12.49 0.90 -5.14
CA TRP A 63 12.06 1.35 -6.45
C TRP A 63 10.98 2.41 -6.32
N ILE A 64 11.12 3.51 -7.06
CA ILE A 64 10.08 4.49 -7.32
C ILE A 64 9.61 4.25 -8.73
N ILE A 65 8.35 3.88 -8.90
CA ILE A 65 7.78 3.53 -10.21
C ILE A 65 6.70 4.55 -10.59
N PRO A 66 6.66 4.96 -11.86
CA PRO A 66 5.63 5.88 -12.31
C PRO A 66 4.26 5.21 -12.29
N ARG A 67 3.21 5.98 -12.06
CA ARG A 67 1.82 5.54 -12.19
C ARG A 67 1.44 5.46 -13.67
N ASN A 68 1.79 4.36 -14.31
CA ASN A 68 1.62 4.16 -15.73
C ASN A 68 0.94 2.81 -16.00
N PRO A 69 -0.21 2.76 -16.70
CA PRO A 69 -0.93 1.51 -16.98
C PRO A 69 -0.08 0.45 -17.69
N PHE A 70 0.90 0.85 -18.50
CA PHE A 70 1.82 -0.08 -19.15
C PHE A 70 2.75 -0.74 -18.12
N ILE A 71 3.34 0.06 -17.21
CA ILE A 71 4.19 -0.45 -16.13
C ILE A 71 3.37 -1.33 -15.19
N ASP A 72 2.17 -0.88 -14.79
CA ASP A 72 1.29 -1.67 -13.93
C ASP A 72 0.95 -3.02 -14.56
N SER A 73 0.65 -3.05 -15.86
CA SER A 73 0.39 -4.28 -16.60
C SER A 73 1.62 -5.18 -16.66
N LEU A 74 2.80 -4.60 -16.90
CA LEU A 74 4.06 -5.33 -16.93
C LEU A 74 4.38 -5.97 -15.57
N LEU A 75 4.12 -5.26 -14.48
CA LEU A 75 4.30 -5.77 -13.12
C LEU A 75 3.28 -6.86 -12.78
N ALA A 76 2.03 -6.70 -13.24
CA ALA A 76 0.96 -7.69 -13.05
C ALA A 76 1.22 -9.03 -13.77
N LEU A 77 2.09 -9.05 -14.78
CA LEU A 77 2.52 -10.29 -15.44
C LEU A 77 3.41 -11.18 -14.56
N ASN A 78 3.90 -10.67 -13.45
CA ASN A 78 4.63 -11.49 -12.48
C ASN A 78 3.66 -12.32 -11.64
N ILE A 79 3.27 -13.45 -12.19
CA ILE A 79 2.27 -14.37 -11.61
C ILE A 79 2.67 -15.02 -10.29
N PHE A 80 3.96 -14.98 -9.94
CA PHE A 80 4.47 -15.57 -8.69
C PHE A 80 4.67 -14.55 -7.57
N GLY A 81 4.59 -13.25 -7.87
CA GLY A 81 4.82 -12.18 -6.90
C GLY A 81 6.22 -12.22 -6.26
N SER A 82 7.20 -12.81 -6.94
CA SER A 82 8.58 -12.96 -6.46
C SER A 82 9.58 -12.71 -7.58
N GLU A 83 10.83 -12.49 -7.23
CA GLU A 83 11.90 -12.40 -8.23
C GLU A 83 11.97 -13.68 -9.05
N THR A 84 12.01 -13.51 -10.36
CA THR A 84 12.14 -14.57 -11.36
C THR A 84 13.29 -14.24 -12.31
N ILE A 85 13.66 -15.19 -13.16
CA ILE A 85 14.67 -14.95 -14.21
C ILE A 85 14.24 -13.86 -15.21
N PHE A 86 12.96 -13.46 -15.23
CA PHE A 86 12.45 -12.42 -16.11
C PHE A 86 12.28 -11.05 -15.41
N SER A 87 12.53 -10.97 -14.10
CA SER A 87 12.36 -9.72 -13.33
C SER A 87 13.28 -8.59 -13.80
N TRP A 88 14.40 -8.93 -14.43
CA TRP A 88 15.30 -7.95 -15.01
C TRP A 88 14.66 -7.11 -16.13
N ILE A 89 13.62 -7.63 -16.81
CA ILE A 89 12.97 -6.91 -17.94
C ILE A 89 12.32 -5.61 -17.45
N PRO A 90 11.35 -5.63 -16.51
CA PRO A 90 10.76 -4.41 -16.00
C PRO A 90 11.79 -3.50 -15.30
N GLU A 91 12.78 -4.05 -14.61
CA GLU A 91 13.86 -3.26 -14.01
C GLU A 91 14.69 -2.51 -15.06
N TYR A 92 15.05 -3.18 -16.14
CA TYR A 92 15.79 -2.58 -17.24
C TYR A 92 14.99 -1.46 -17.91
N ILE A 93 13.70 -1.68 -18.16
CA ILE A 93 12.78 -0.68 -18.70
C ILE A 93 12.70 0.54 -17.79
N LEU A 94 12.53 0.33 -16.48
CA LEU A 94 12.50 1.42 -15.50
C LEU A 94 13.82 2.21 -15.50
N ARG A 95 14.97 1.53 -15.48
CA ARG A 95 16.29 2.19 -15.53
C ARG A 95 16.48 2.99 -16.79
N LEU A 96 16.10 2.44 -17.94
CA LEU A 96 16.30 3.05 -19.25
C LEU A 96 15.42 4.29 -19.46
N PHE A 97 14.13 4.23 -19.05
CA PHE A 97 13.17 5.29 -19.36
C PHE A 97 12.94 6.28 -18.21
N PHE A 98 13.04 5.82 -16.96
CA PHE A 98 12.67 6.64 -15.81
C PHE A 98 13.85 7.06 -14.93
N TYR A 99 14.92 6.26 -14.85
CA TYR A 99 16.06 6.56 -13.99
C TYR A 99 17.29 7.09 -14.71
N ARG A 100 17.35 7.09 -16.00
CA ARG A 100 18.42 7.62 -16.87
C ARG A 100 19.56 8.35 -16.15
N ASP A 101 19.27 9.60 -15.74
CA ASP A 101 20.10 10.60 -15.08
C ASP A 101 20.11 10.47 -13.55
N LEU A 102 19.17 9.67 -13.01
CA LEU A 102 18.96 9.44 -11.58
C LEU A 102 19.33 8.00 -11.16
N TYR A 103 20.30 7.42 -11.84
CA TYR A 103 20.69 6.02 -11.61
C TYR A 103 21.03 5.73 -10.14
N ASP A 104 21.67 6.67 -9.45
CA ASP A 104 22.08 6.55 -8.04
C ASP A 104 20.90 6.41 -7.07
N ILE A 105 19.69 6.84 -7.49
CA ILE A 105 18.48 6.74 -6.67
C ILE A 105 17.88 5.35 -6.77
N SER A 106 17.99 4.68 -7.91
CA SER A 106 17.52 3.31 -8.07
C SER A 106 18.29 2.35 -7.15
N PRO A 107 17.70 1.21 -6.76
CA PRO A 107 18.45 0.18 -6.06
C PRO A 107 19.66 -0.31 -6.87
N ALA A 108 20.78 -0.61 -6.19
CA ALA A 108 21.96 -1.12 -6.87
C ALA A 108 21.66 -2.48 -7.54
N PRO A 109 22.20 -2.76 -8.73
CA PRO A 109 21.96 -4.02 -9.42
C PRO A 109 22.32 -5.27 -8.59
N ASN A 110 23.34 -5.14 -7.76
CA ASN A 110 23.88 -6.24 -6.94
C ASN A 110 23.46 -6.15 -5.47
N SER A 111 22.50 -5.28 -5.13
CA SER A 111 22.05 -5.09 -3.73
C SER A 111 21.11 -6.19 -3.24
N GLY A 112 20.69 -7.09 -4.11
CA GLY A 112 19.60 -8.05 -3.80
C GLY A 112 18.23 -7.36 -3.59
N LYS A 113 18.09 -6.10 -4.02
CA LYS A 113 16.87 -5.30 -3.93
C LYS A 113 16.22 -5.19 -5.31
N GLY A 114 15.81 -6.33 -5.84
CA GLY A 114 15.01 -6.39 -7.05
C GLY A 114 13.63 -5.73 -6.88
N LEU A 115 12.95 -5.52 -8.00
CA LEU A 115 11.65 -4.86 -8.03
C LEU A 115 10.58 -5.59 -7.21
N PHE A 116 10.69 -6.92 -7.14
CA PHE A 116 9.75 -7.80 -6.44
C PHE A 116 10.26 -8.30 -5.09
N THR A 117 11.37 -7.76 -4.57
CA THR A 117 11.89 -8.11 -3.23
C THR A 117 11.30 -7.28 -2.12
N ASP A 118 10.75 -6.12 -2.44
CA ASP A 118 10.10 -5.19 -1.49
C ASP A 118 9.00 -4.44 -2.24
N THR A 119 8.09 -3.81 -1.52
CA THR A 119 7.03 -2.99 -2.11
C THR A 119 7.64 -1.73 -2.74
N PRO A 120 7.54 -1.54 -4.06
CA PRO A 120 7.95 -0.30 -4.70
C PRO A 120 7.02 0.84 -4.31
N MET A 121 7.49 2.05 -4.48
CA MET A 121 6.69 3.26 -4.30
C MET A 121 6.16 3.72 -5.65
N VAL A 122 4.85 3.86 -5.77
CA VAL A 122 4.23 4.36 -7.01
C VAL A 122 4.03 5.85 -6.90
N ASN A 123 4.75 6.61 -7.75
CA ASN A 123 4.64 8.05 -7.75
C ASN A 123 5.18 8.66 -9.06
N ASP A 124 4.46 9.66 -9.58
CA ASP A 124 4.81 10.32 -10.85
C ASP A 124 5.72 11.54 -10.67
N GLN A 125 5.70 12.17 -9.52
CA GLN A 125 6.30 13.50 -9.32
C GLN A 125 7.70 13.46 -8.71
N VAL A 126 8.02 12.43 -7.91
CA VAL A 126 9.27 12.40 -7.13
C VAL A 126 10.51 12.56 -8.00
N LEU A 127 10.60 11.80 -9.09
CA LEU A 127 11.76 11.86 -9.97
C LEU A 127 11.90 13.22 -10.66
N ASP A 128 10.78 13.86 -10.99
CA ASP A 128 10.77 15.19 -11.60
C ASP A 128 11.09 16.31 -10.59
N LEU A 129 10.67 16.16 -9.34
CA LEU A 129 11.07 17.08 -8.26
C LEU A 129 12.57 17.01 -8.00
N ILE A 130 13.19 15.82 -8.12
CA ILE A 130 14.62 15.65 -7.97
C ILE A 130 15.35 16.25 -9.18
N ARG A 131 14.87 16.03 -10.41
CA ARG A 131 15.46 16.62 -11.63
C ARG A 131 15.41 18.15 -11.66
N SER A 132 14.36 18.72 -11.09
CA SER A 132 14.18 20.16 -11.00
C SER A 132 14.90 20.79 -9.79
N ASP A 133 15.72 20.04 -9.09
CA ASP A 133 16.48 20.46 -7.88
C ASP A 133 15.59 20.99 -6.74
N LYS A 134 14.30 20.66 -6.75
CA LYS A 134 13.39 20.96 -5.65
C LYS A 134 13.49 19.95 -4.52
N ALA A 135 14.00 18.77 -4.80
CA ALA A 135 14.21 17.71 -3.82
C ALA A 135 15.54 17.00 -4.01
N THR A 136 16.12 16.55 -2.91
CA THR A 136 17.29 15.66 -2.90
C THR A 136 16.91 14.37 -2.19
N TRP A 137 17.12 13.22 -2.84
CA TRP A 137 16.91 11.91 -2.24
C TRP A 137 18.21 11.36 -1.70
N LEU A 138 18.34 11.30 -0.38
CA LEU A 138 19.57 10.87 0.31
C LEU A 138 19.35 9.50 0.93
N ARG A 139 20.30 8.60 0.69
CA ARG A 139 20.33 7.26 1.29
C ARG A 139 21.30 7.23 2.44
N GLY A 140 20.84 6.74 3.61
CA GLY A 140 21.72 6.69 4.76
C GLY A 140 21.01 6.37 6.07
N ASP A 141 21.72 6.59 7.16
CA ASP A 141 21.23 6.35 8.51
C ASP A 141 21.16 7.66 9.30
N ILE A 142 20.05 7.87 9.98
CA ILE A 142 19.85 9.04 10.84
C ILE A 142 20.59 8.78 12.15
N MET A 143 21.47 9.69 12.50
CA MET A 143 22.26 9.61 13.74
C MET A 143 21.61 10.38 14.90
N GLY A 144 20.79 11.37 14.60
CA GLY A 144 20.10 12.22 15.56
C GLY A 144 20.00 13.66 15.07
N TYR A 145 19.49 14.53 15.92
CA TYR A 145 19.51 15.95 15.68
C TYR A 145 20.88 16.54 16.04
N ASP A 146 21.23 17.64 15.38
CA ASP A 146 22.46 18.35 15.66
C ASP A 146 22.36 19.13 16.96
N GLU A 147 23.48 19.28 17.66
CA GLU A 147 23.56 20.03 18.93
C GLU A 147 23.21 21.51 18.80
N SER A 148 23.45 22.09 17.62
CA SER A 148 23.03 23.46 17.32
C SER A 148 21.51 23.62 17.15
N GLY A 149 20.79 22.52 17.00
CA GLY A 149 19.34 22.45 16.78
C GLY A 149 18.88 22.88 15.39
N ASN A 150 19.79 22.96 14.41
CA ASN A 150 19.48 23.49 13.08
C ASN A 150 19.33 22.39 12.00
N GLY A 151 19.41 21.11 12.38
CA GLY A 151 19.33 20.05 11.39
C GLY A 151 19.52 18.64 11.96
N ILE A 152 19.77 17.71 11.06
CA ILE A 152 19.87 16.28 11.30
C ILE A 152 21.27 15.80 10.94
N LYS A 153 21.94 15.11 11.86
CA LYS A 153 23.18 14.36 11.61
C LYS A 153 22.82 13.09 10.82
N PHE A 154 23.37 12.94 9.64
CA PHE A 154 23.03 11.88 8.71
C PHE A 154 24.28 11.21 8.16
N ASN A 155 24.37 9.90 8.28
CA ASN A 155 25.44 9.11 7.66
C ASN A 155 25.02 8.74 6.22
N LYS A 156 25.41 9.54 5.22
CA LYS A 156 25.11 9.30 3.81
C LYS A 156 25.88 8.08 3.31
N ARG A 157 25.14 7.06 2.87
CA ARG A 157 25.71 5.84 2.29
C ARG A 157 25.67 5.86 0.76
N ALA A 158 26.67 5.23 0.14
CA ALA A 158 26.67 4.98 -1.29
C ALA A 158 25.59 3.92 -1.67
N GLN A 159 25.25 3.87 -2.94
CA GLN A 159 24.37 2.85 -3.51
C GLN A 159 24.92 1.43 -3.23
N GLY A 160 24.05 0.51 -2.84
CA GLY A 160 24.41 -0.88 -2.50
C GLY A 160 25.01 -1.08 -1.11
N VAL A 161 25.35 -0.02 -0.36
CA VAL A 161 25.85 -0.15 1.01
C VAL A 161 24.71 -0.50 1.96
N PRO A 162 24.82 -1.58 2.76
CA PRO A 162 23.76 -2.01 3.67
C PRO A 162 23.51 -1.01 4.80
N LYS A 163 22.40 -1.17 5.49
CA LYS A 163 22.04 -0.39 6.67
C LYS A 163 23.17 -0.45 7.72
N ASN A 164 23.44 0.70 8.34
CA ASN A 164 24.55 0.90 9.30
C ASN A 164 25.95 0.62 8.72
N GLY A 165 26.06 0.54 7.39
CA GLY A 165 27.36 0.40 6.73
C GLY A 165 28.14 1.71 6.65
N PRO A 166 29.36 1.66 6.09
CA PRO A 166 30.21 2.85 5.97
C PRO A 166 29.55 3.93 5.11
N GLY A 167 29.74 5.18 5.49
CA GLY A 167 29.20 6.34 4.79
C GLY A 167 29.97 7.61 5.14
N SER A 168 29.44 8.73 4.72
CA SER A 168 29.96 10.06 5.04
C SER A 168 28.96 10.82 5.90
N GLU A 169 29.45 11.33 7.04
CA GLU A 169 28.62 12.16 7.91
C GLU A 169 28.31 13.50 7.22
N LYS A 170 27.03 13.87 7.26
CA LYS A 170 26.54 15.15 6.74
C LYS A 170 25.55 15.75 7.71
N LEU A 171 25.61 17.07 7.86
CA LEU A 171 24.58 17.85 8.50
C LEU A 171 23.55 18.29 7.47
N ILE A 172 22.31 17.82 7.63
CA ILE A 172 21.19 18.21 6.80
C ILE A 172 20.42 19.31 7.53
N LYS A 173 20.60 20.54 7.10
CA LYS A 173 19.87 21.69 7.66
C LYS A 173 18.39 21.58 7.30
N ALA A 174 17.53 21.94 8.24
CA ALA A 174 16.10 21.96 8.04
C ALA A 174 15.41 22.94 9.00
N ASP A 175 14.44 23.67 8.49
CA ASP A 175 13.49 24.44 9.29
C ASP A 175 12.33 23.59 9.78
N ILE A 176 11.99 22.56 8.98
CA ILE A 176 10.88 21.64 9.25
C ILE A 176 11.38 20.21 9.07
N VAL A 177 11.06 19.35 10.01
CA VAL A 177 11.30 17.91 9.93
C VAL A 177 9.96 17.18 9.87
N ILE A 178 9.76 16.35 8.83
CA ILE A 178 8.56 15.55 8.68
C ILE A 178 8.90 14.08 8.97
N MET A 179 8.26 13.53 9.99
CA MET A 179 8.40 12.14 10.38
C MET A 179 7.48 11.26 9.51
N ALA A 180 8.04 10.65 8.47
CA ALA A 180 7.35 9.76 7.54
C ALA A 180 7.79 8.29 7.74
N THR A 181 7.83 7.87 9.00
CA THR A 181 8.37 6.57 9.42
C THR A 181 7.36 5.42 9.35
N GLY A 182 6.20 5.67 8.76
CA GLY A 182 5.11 4.71 8.59
C GLY A 182 4.18 4.64 9.80
N TYR A 183 3.20 3.74 9.69
CA TYR A 183 2.14 3.54 10.68
C TYR A 183 2.23 2.16 11.29
N LYS A 184 1.74 2.01 12.52
CA LYS A 184 1.45 0.70 13.09
C LYS A 184 0.21 0.14 12.44
N ARG A 185 0.19 -1.16 12.18
CA ARG A 185 -1.01 -1.84 11.73
C ARG A 185 -2.13 -1.67 12.76
N PRO A 186 -3.38 -1.53 12.32
CA PRO A 186 -4.52 -1.57 13.23
C PRO A 186 -4.55 -2.91 13.96
N SER A 187 -4.96 -2.90 15.21
CA SER A 187 -5.18 -4.14 15.96
C SER A 187 -6.44 -4.82 15.45
N LEU A 188 -6.37 -6.12 15.25
CA LEU A 188 -7.52 -6.99 14.97
C LEU A 188 -8.01 -7.71 16.24
N GLY A 189 -7.47 -7.38 17.42
CA GLY A 189 -7.75 -8.06 18.68
C GLY A 189 -9.20 -7.91 19.20
N PHE A 190 -10.07 -7.22 18.47
CA PHE A 190 -11.51 -7.20 18.72
C PHE A 190 -12.27 -8.35 18.03
N LEU A 191 -11.59 -9.09 17.17
CA LEU A 191 -12.15 -10.27 16.51
C LEU A 191 -12.07 -11.49 17.43
N PRO A 192 -12.91 -12.53 17.20
CA PRO A 192 -12.84 -13.78 17.95
C PRO A 192 -11.45 -14.45 17.84
N ASP A 193 -10.98 -15.06 18.93
CA ASP A 193 -9.65 -15.69 18.98
C ASP A 193 -9.51 -16.82 17.94
N GLU A 194 -10.60 -17.48 17.58
CA GLU A 194 -10.64 -18.59 16.61
C GLU A 194 -10.10 -18.17 15.23
N VAL A 195 -10.22 -16.88 14.85
CA VAL A 195 -9.74 -16.41 13.54
C VAL A 195 -8.21 -16.27 13.48
N PHE A 196 -7.53 -16.38 14.64
CA PHE A 196 -6.08 -16.29 14.76
C PHE A 196 -5.40 -17.66 14.93
N ASN A 197 -6.16 -18.75 14.80
CA ASN A 197 -5.61 -20.10 14.94
C ASN A 197 -4.73 -20.48 13.75
N GLU A 198 -3.50 -20.95 14.05
CA GLU A 198 -2.62 -21.55 13.04
C GLU A 198 -3.28 -22.78 12.38
N PRO A 199 -3.03 -23.03 11.11
CA PRO A 199 -2.16 -22.29 10.18
C PRO A 199 -2.88 -21.21 9.37
N TYR A 200 -4.10 -20.81 9.77
CA TYR A 200 -4.97 -19.89 9.03
C TYR A 200 -5.14 -18.54 9.73
N GLU A 201 -4.15 -18.13 10.49
CA GLU A 201 -4.01 -16.80 11.06
C GLU A 201 -3.68 -15.73 10.00
N PRO A 202 -3.96 -14.44 10.21
CA PRO A 202 -3.57 -13.38 9.27
C PRO A 202 -2.05 -13.38 8.98
N PRO A 203 -1.62 -13.23 7.74
CA PRO A 203 -2.39 -12.95 6.53
C PRO A 203 -2.89 -14.19 5.77
N ASN A 204 -2.81 -15.39 6.34
CA ASN A 204 -3.17 -16.67 5.72
C ASN A 204 -4.69 -16.90 5.73
N TRP A 205 -5.45 -15.86 5.41
CA TRP A 205 -6.89 -15.93 5.20
C TRP A 205 -7.23 -16.11 3.73
N TYR A 206 -8.43 -16.54 3.43
CA TYR A 206 -8.90 -16.69 2.06
C TYR A 206 -8.91 -15.33 1.37
N LEU A 207 -8.24 -15.25 0.22
CA LEU A 207 -7.95 -13.98 -0.47
C LEU A 207 -7.29 -12.94 0.46
N GLN A 208 -6.66 -13.38 1.54
CA GLN A 208 -5.99 -12.55 2.55
C GLN A 208 -6.92 -11.61 3.34
N VAL A 209 -8.24 -11.74 3.18
CA VAL A 209 -9.23 -10.87 3.83
C VAL A 209 -10.37 -11.63 4.52
N PHE A 210 -10.64 -12.90 4.16
CA PHE A 210 -11.73 -13.67 4.72
C PHE A 210 -11.23 -14.82 5.59
N PRO A 211 -11.44 -14.80 6.91
CA PRO A 211 -11.16 -15.96 7.76
C PRO A 211 -12.02 -17.14 7.31
N PRO A 212 -11.44 -18.35 7.12
CA PRO A 212 -12.18 -19.50 6.56
C PRO A 212 -13.41 -19.91 7.35
N GLU A 213 -13.34 -19.81 8.68
CA GLU A 213 -14.44 -20.18 9.59
C GLU A 213 -15.49 -19.07 9.73
N HIS A 214 -15.10 -17.82 9.44
CA HIS A 214 -15.95 -16.63 9.58
C HIS A 214 -15.99 -15.80 8.28
N PRO A 215 -16.55 -16.35 7.19
CA PRO A 215 -16.52 -15.70 5.88
C PRO A 215 -17.44 -14.47 5.76
N SER A 216 -18.15 -14.11 6.81
CA SER A 216 -18.87 -12.85 6.96
C SER A 216 -17.97 -11.69 7.41
N ILE A 217 -16.73 -11.99 7.83
CA ILE A 217 -15.73 -10.99 8.17
C ILE A 217 -14.92 -10.70 6.90
N CYS A 218 -14.76 -9.42 6.57
CA CYS A 218 -13.91 -8.94 5.50
C CYS A 218 -12.91 -7.92 6.06
N ALA A 219 -11.67 -8.37 6.29
CA ALA A 219 -10.61 -7.55 6.85
C ALA A 219 -9.79 -6.87 5.73
N ASN A 220 -10.42 -5.93 5.04
CA ASN A 220 -9.80 -5.20 3.95
C ASN A 220 -8.57 -4.42 4.40
N ASN A 221 -7.44 -4.65 3.74
CA ASN A 221 -6.19 -3.90 3.89
C ASN A 221 -5.61 -3.84 5.32
N CYS A 222 -5.94 -4.78 6.19
CA CYS A 222 -5.47 -4.80 7.57
C CYS A 222 -4.73 -6.07 7.98
N THR A 223 -4.67 -7.09 7.13
CA THR A 223 -4.01 -8.37 7.42
C THR A 223 -2.57 -8.43 6.91
N TYR A 224 -2.17 -7.57 6.01
CA TYR A 224 -0.85 -7.57 5.39
C TYR A 224 0.25 -7.12 6.34
N VAL A 225 1.43 -7.71 6.19
CA VAL A 225 2.62 -7.35 6.98
C VAL A 225 3.14 -5.96 6.60
N ASN A 226 3.13 -5.66 5.32
CA ASN A 226 3.50 -4.35 4.78
C ASN A 226 2.25 -3.71 4.17
N ALA A 227 2.02 -2.44 4.49
CA ALA A 227 0.89 -1.70 3.91
C ALA A 227 1.08 -1.54 2.40
N ILE A 228 0.00 -1.75 1.65
CA ILE A 228 -0.01 -1.71 0.20
C ILE A 228 -0.61 -0.39 -0.24
N GLY A 229 0.20 0.51 -0.74
CA GLY A 229 -0.28 1.81 -1.20
C GLY A 229 -0.99 1.79 -2.56
N THR A 230 -0.58 0.91 -3.47
CA THR A 230 -1.01 0.98 -4.88
C THR A 230 -2.20 0.14 -5.23
N VAL A 231 -2.41 -0.95 -4.50
CA VAL A 231 -3.45 -1.95 -4.79
C VAL A 231 -4.72 -1.67 -4.00
N GLY A 232 -4.62 -0.81 -2.98
CA GLY A 232 -5.62 -0.66 -1.93
C GLY A 232 -7.04 -0.40 -2.43
N ASN A 233 -7.26 0.67 -3.16
CA ASN A 233 -8.62 1.12 -3.50
C ASN A 233 -9.36 0.15 -4.43
N TYR A 234 -8.69 -0.37 -5.45
CA TYR A 234 -9.29 -1.33 -6.38
C TYR A 234 -9.64 -2.65 -5.68
N HIS A 235 -8.71 -3.19 -4.89
CA HIS A 235 -8.91 -4.43 -4.15
C HIS A 235 -9.97 -4.29 -3.06
N ILE A 236 -9.98 -3.18 -2.33
CA ILE A 236 -11.04 -2.88 -1.35
C ILE A 236 -12.42 -2.97 -2.02
N GLY A 237 -12.57 -2.36 -3.19
CA GLY A 237 -13.80 -2.43 -3.96
C GLY A 237 -14.18 -3.86 -4.36
N ILE A 238 -13.22 -4.65 -4.86
CA ILE A 238 -13.46 -6.05 -5.26
C ILE A 238 -13.82 -6.91 -4.06
N TYR A 239 -13.06 -6.85 -2.97
CA TYR A 239 -13.32 -7.66 -1.77
C TYR A 239 -14.64 -7.30 -1.09
N THR A 240 -15.01 -6.02 -1.10
CA THR A 240 -16.33 -5.59 -0.63
C THR A 240 -17.44 -6.21 -1.49
N ARG A 241 -17.26 -6.26 -2.81
CA ARG A 241 -18.22 -6.93 -3.71
C ARG A 241 -18.26 -8.44 -3.50
N PHE A 242 -17.14 -9.09 -3.15
CA PHE A 242 -17.15 -10.49 -2.73
C PHE A 242 -17.96 -10.69 -1.46
N LEU A 243 -17.73 -9.84 -0.45
CA LEU A 243 -18.52 -9.91 0.79
C LEU A 243 -20.01 -9.79 0.51
N LEU A 244 -20.42 -8.79 -0.29
CA LEU A 244 -21.82 -8.62 -0.69
C LEU A 244 -22.34 -9.85 -1.44
N MET A 245 -21.58 -10.38 -2.40
CA MET A 245 -21.97 -11.61 -3.11
C MET A 245 -22.15 -12.79 -2.16
N TYR A 246 -21.29 -12.96 -1.15
CA TYR A 246 -21.38 -14.07 -0.19
C TYR A 246 -22.55 -13.92 0.77
N LEU A 247 -22.91 -12.69 1.13
CA LEU A 247 -24.07 -12.42 2.00
C LEU A 247 -25.41 -12.69 1.28
N VAL A 248 -25.43 -12.41 -0.01
CA VAL A 248 -26.64 -12.43 -0.85
C VAL A 248 -26.88 -13.78 -1.49
N ASP A 249 -25.83 -14.43 -1.94
CA ASP A 249 -25.87 -15.72 -2.61
C ASP A 249 -25.04 -16.74 -1.83
N PRO A 250 -25.64 -17.46 -0.88
CA PRO A 250 -24.94 -18.49 -0.10
C PRO A 250 -24.30 -19.57 -0.96
N LEU A 251 -24.82 -19.82 -2.19
CA LEU A 251 -24.25 -20.77 -3.13
C LEU A 251 -22.99 -20.24 -3.83
N ALA A 252 -22.83 -18.92 -3.91
CA ALA A 252 -21.61 -18.30 -4.42
C ALA A 252 -20.45 -18.37 -3.42
N ARG A 253 -20.76 -18.46 -2.12
CA ARG A 253 -19.76 -18.55 -1.05
C ARG A 253 -19.04 -19.90 -1.10
N PRO A 254 -17.68 -19.90 -1.14
CA PRO A 254 -16.91 -21.13 -1.06
C PRO A 254 -17.13 -21.83 0.30
N ARG A 255 -17.13 -23.14 0.30
CA ARG A 255 -17.12 -23.91 1.56
C ARG A 255 -15.78 -23.71 2.27
N THR A 256 -15.77 -23.73 3.59
CA THR A 256 -14.57 -23.59 4.45
C THR A 256 -13.42 -24.47 3.98
N TRP A 257 -13.70 -25.73 3.63
CA TRP A 257 -12.70 -26.66 3.09
C TRP A 257 -12.01 -26.12 1.83
N TRP A 258 -12.78 -25.55 0.87
CA TRP A 258 -12.23 -24.94 -0.34
C TRP A 258 -11.40 -23.69 -0.03
N MET A 259 -11.85 -22.87 0.91
CA MET A 259 -11.09 -21.70 1.35
C MET A 259 -9.73 -22.10 1.91
N LYS A 260 -9.69 -23.14 2.77
CA LYS A 260 -8.44 -23.67 3.33
C LYS A 260 -7.51 -24.22 2.24
N ARG A 261 -8.03 -24.98 1.27
CA ARG A 261 -7.22 -25.47 0.12
C ARG A 261 -6.67 -24.33 -0.73
N TRP A 262 -7.45 -23.29 -0.94
CA TRP A 262 -6.98 -22.09 -1.62
C TRP A 262 -5.82 -21.43 -0.86
N ILE A 263 -5.95 -21.29 0.45
CA ILE A 263 -4.91 -20.74 1.30
C ILE A 263 -3.64 -21.60 1.21
N ASP A 264 -3.76 -22.91 1.33
CA ASP A 264 -2.62 -23.82 1.25
C ASP A 264 -1.90 -23.71 -0.10
N MET A 265 -2.66 -23.65 -1.19
CA MET A 265 -2.12 -23.45 -2.55
C MET A 265 -1.39 -22.10 -2.66
N THR A 266 -2.02 -21.02 -2.23
CA THR A 266 -1.42 -19.68 -2.32
C THR A 266 -0.21 -19.53 -1.42
N ARG A 267 -0.21 -20.13 -0.23
CA ARG A 267 0.97 -20.22 0.64
C ARG A 267 2.13 -20.96 -0.02
N PHE A 268 1.85 -22.08 -0.67
CA PHE A 268 2.87 -22.83 -1.40
C PHE A 268 3.48 -21.98 -2.54
N ILE A 269 2.66 -21.31 -3.33
CA ILE A 269 3.13 -20.42 -4.40
C ILE A 269 3.98 -19.28 -3.79
N LYS A 270 3.51 -18.68 -2.69
CA LYS A 270 4.18 -17.57 -2.00
C LYS A 270 5.40 -17.99 -1.18
N SER A 271 5.61 -19.26 -0.94
CA SER A 271 6.70 -19.74 -0.06
C SER A 271 8.08 -19.27 -0.50
N LYS A 272 8.25 -18.93 -1.78
CA LYS A 272 9.47 -18.39 -2.37
C LYS A 272 9.44 -16.87 -2.55
N ALA A 273 8.31 -16.23 -2.23
CA ALA A 273 8.20 -14.77 -2.34
C ALA A 273 8.83 -14.11 -1.11
N PRO A 274 9.68 -13.10 -1.28
CA PRO A 274 10.16 -12.29 -0.17
C PRO A 274 8.98 -11.64 0.57
N GLY A 275 9.11 -11.41 1.89
CA GLY A 275 8.04 -10.95 2.76
C GLY A 275 7.39 -9.61 2.42
N GLY A 276 7.83 -8.92 1.35
CA GLY A 276 7.25 -7.68 0.84
C GLY A 276 6.52 -7.81 -0.50
N ALA A 277 6.61 -8.95 -1.16
CA ALA A 277 6.10 -9.14 -2.52
C ALA A 277 4.60 -9.52 -2.59
N PHE A 278 3.87 -9.40 -1.49
CA PHE A 278 2.44 -9.73 -1.44
C PHE A 278 1.58 -8.89 -2.39
N ASP A 279 1.97 -7.67 -2.67
CA ASP A 279 1.20 -6.71 -3.45
C ASP A 279 0.98 -7.19 -4.88
N PHE A 280 2.04 -7.62 -5.54
CA PHE A 280 1.96 -8.12 -6.91
C PHE A 280 1.23 -9.45 -6.99
N PHE A 281 1.43 -10.32 -6.00
CA PHE A 281 0.71 -11.58 -5.94
C PHE A 281 -0.79 -11.40 -5.78
N THR A 282 -1.23 -10.33 -5.14
CA THR A 282 -2.65 -10.07 -4.92
C THR A 282 -3.41 -9.89 -6.25
N TYR A 283 -2.81 -9.24 -7.24
CA TYR A 283 -3.39 -9.19 -8.60
C TYR A 283 -3.48 -10.58 -9.23
N SER A 284 -2.41 -11.35 -9.17
CA SER A 284 -2.38 -12.71 -9.70
C SER A 284 -3.38 -13.60 -8.99
N GLU A 285 -3.50 -13.49 -7.66
CA GLU A 285 -4.49 -14.23 -6.87
C GLU A 285 -5.91 -13.91 -7.30
N LEU A 286 -6.22 -12.65 -7.57
CA LEU A 286 -7.54 -12.26 -8.09
C LEU A 286 -7.81 -12.82 -9.48
N ILE A 287 -6.81 -12.85 -10.36
CA ILE A 287 -6.93 -13.45 -11.69
C ILE A 287 -7.20 -14.96 -11.56
N TYR A 288 -6.41 -15.66 -10.74
CA TYR A 288 -6.63 -17.10 -10.49
C TYR A 288 -8.02 -17.33 -9.90
N TRP A 289 -8.39 -16.54 -8.91
CA TRP A 289 -9.71 -16.63 -8.29
C TRP A 289 -10.81 -16.43 -9.34
N PHE A 290 -10.70 -15.42 -10.18
CA PHE A 290 -11.68 -15.12 -11.21
C PHE A 290 -11.81 -16.29 -12.19
N VAL A 291 -10.70 -16.81 -12.69
CA VAL A 291 -10.68 -17.96 -13.61
C VAL A 291 -11.30 -19.19 -12.95
N PHE A 292 -10.78 -19.62 -11.82
CA PHE A 292 -11.20 -20.87 -11.17
C PHE A 292 -12.59 -20.79 -10.52
N THR A 293 -13.04 -19.62 -10.15
CA THR A 293 -14.28 -19.46 -9.41
C THR A 293 -15.42 -18.98 -10.30
N ILE A 294 -15.17 -18.07 -11.21
CA ILE A 294 -16.19 -17.47 -12.07
C ILE A 294 -16.19 -18.10 -13.47
N VAL A 295 -15.06 -18.07 -14.19
CA VAL A 295 -15.01 -18.47 -15.60
C VAL A 295 -15.36 -19.94 -15.78
N ILE A 296 -14.80 -20.82 -14.94
CA ILE A 296 -15.04 -22.29 -15.02
C ILE A 296 -16.47 -22.66 -14.59
N ASN A 297 -17.12 -21.84 -13.76
CA ASN A 297 -18.46 -22.16 -13.26
C ASN A 297 -19.53 -21.25 -13.88
N PRO A 298 -20.31 -21.75 -14.88
CA PRO A 298 -21.33 -20.94 -15.57
C PRO A 298 -22.41 -20.36 -14.64
N PHE A 299 -22.74 -21.04 -13.55
CA PHE A 299 -23.73 -20.56 -12.58
C PHE A 299 -23.29 -19.28 -11.86
N ARG A 300 -21.99 -18.97 -11.89
CA ARG A 300 -21.43 -17.75 -11.29
C ARG A 300 -21.19 -16.62 -12.30
N TRP A 301 -21.39 -16.84 -13.57
CA TRP A 301 -21.22 -15.79 -14.60
C TRP A 301 -22.07 -14.56 -14.35
N LYS A 302 -23.24 -14.73 -13.75
CA LYS A 302 -24.10 -13.61 -13.33
C LYS A 302 -23.39 -12.60 -12.43
N TRP A 303 -22.36 -13.04 -11.70
CA TRP A 303 -21.59 -12.21 -10.78
C TRP A 303 -20.37 -11.56 -11.40
N ALA A 304 -19.95 -11.96 -12.61
CA ALA A 304 -18.69 -11.52 -13.22
C ALA A 304 -18.61 -9.99 -13.36
N ALA A 305 -19.62 -9.39 -13.98
CA ALA A 305 -19.65 -7.94 -14.19
C ALA A 305 -19.75 -7.16 -12.87
N PHE A 306 -20.53 -7.67 -11.91
CA PHE A 306 -20.63 -7.07 -10.59
C PHE A 306 -19.28 -7.10 -9.85
N VAL A 307 -18.61 -8.23 -9.82
CA VAL A 307 -17.33 -8.39 -9.12
C VAL A 307 -16.26 -7.49 -9.73
N LEU A 308 -16.08 -7.50 -11.05
CA LEU A 308 -15.01 -6.75 -11.71
C LEU A 308 -15.27 -5.24 -11.76
N CYS A 309 -16.47 -4.86 -12.14
CA CYS A 309 -16.78 -3.47 -12.52
C CYS A 309 -17.79 -2.80 -11.59
N GLY A 310 -18.41 -3.53 -10.67
CA GLY A 310 -19.51 -3.03 -9.87
C GLY A 310 -20.79 -2.82 -10.68
N ILE A 311 -20.82 -3.29 -11.95
CA ILE A 311 -21.96 -3.15 -12.84
C ILE A 311 -22.87 -4.35 -12.64
N GLY A 312 -24.08 -4.14 -12.15
CA GLY A 312 -25.12 -5.14 -12.08
C GLY A 312 -26.38 -4.65 -12.79
N LYS A 313 -27.08 -5.54 -13.49
CA LYS A 313 -28.47 -5.32 -13.90
C LYS A 313 -29.35 -5.51 -12.64
N GLY A 314 -29.35 -4.51 -11.78
CA GLY A 314 -29.99 -4.62 -10.48
C GLY A 314 -29.33 -5.67 -9.56
N LEU A 315 -29.31 -5.42 -8.28
CA LEU A 315 -29.03 -6.46 -7.32
C LEU A 315 -30.05 -7.59 -7.52
N PRO A 316 -29.69 -8.89 -7.41
CA PRO A 316 -30.70 -9.95 -7.41
C PRO A 316 -31.87 -9.62 -6.53
N LEU A 317 -33.10 -9.98 -6.93
CA LEU A 317 -34.32 -9.67 -6.15
C LEU A 317 -34.17 -10.03 -4.67
N SER A 318 -33.52 -11.15 -4.38
CA SER A 318 -33.20 -11.56 -3.00
C SER A 318 -32.36 -10.57 -2.21
N VAL A 319 -31.46 -9.81 -2.87
CA VAL A 319 -30.66 -8.76 -2.21
C VAL A 319 -31.54 -7.57 -1.92
N VAL A 320 -32.30 -7.13 -2.93
CA VAL A 320 -33.21 -6.00 -2.78
C VAL A 320 -34.22 -6.28 -1.67
N GLU A 321 -34.78 -7.49 -1.63
CA GLU A 321 -35.69 -7.89 -0.55
C GLU A 321 -35.03 -7.95 0.84
N GLN A 322 -33.77 -8.42 0.92
CA GLN A 322 -33.03 -8.44 2.19
C GLN A 322 -32.65 -7.02 2.62
N GLU A 323 -32.22 -6.20 1.69
CA GLU A 323 -31.92 -4.79 1.94
C GLU A 323 -33.18 -4.05 2.40
N ASP A 324 -34.30 -4.27 1.74
CA ASP A 324 -35.61 -3.71 2.14
C ASP A 324 -36.03 -4.18 3.53
N ARG A 325 -35.83 -5.46 3.85
CA ARG A 325 -36.09 -5.98 5.20
C ARG A 325 -35.19 -5.35 6.25
N ALA A 326 -33.91 -5.22 5.96
CA ALA A 326 -32.94 -4.59 6.86
C ALA A 326 -33.25 -3.10 7.06
N ARG A 327 -33.58 -2.36 6.01
CA ARG A 327 -34.02 -0.96 6.11
C ARG A 327 -35.30 -0.80 6.92
N ASN A 328 -36.27 -1.69 6.73
CA ASN A 328 -37.50 -1.71 7.50
C ASN A 328 -37.25 -2.02 8.98
N GLY A 329 -36.37 -3.00 9.26
CA GLY A 329 -35.99 -3.38 10.63
C GLY A 329 -35.21 -2.28 11.37
N LEU A 330 -34.49 -1.44 10.66
CA LEU A 330 -33.73 -0.31 11.21
C LEU A 330 -34.54 1.00 11.25
N GLY A 331 -35.79 0.99 10.82
CA GLY A 331 -36.64 2.20 10.77
C GLY A 331 -36.21 3.24 9.72
N MET A 332 -35.30 2.90 8.83
CA MET A 332 -34.72 3.84 7.85
C MET A 332 -35.72 4.27 6.76
N ARG A 333 -36.77 3.54 6.50
CA ARG A 333 -37.82 3.96 5.55
C ARG A 333 -38.51 5.26 5.95
N HIS A 334 -38.66 5.51 7.25
CA HIS A 334 -39.25 6.77 7.72
C HIS A 334 -38.37 8.00 7.50
N MET A 335 -37.03 7.81 7.40
CA MET A 335 -36.10 8.93 7.12
C MET A 335 -36.11 9.34 5.66
N LEU A 336 -36.28 8.41 4.72
CA LEU A 336 -36.26 8.70 3.27
C LEU A 336 -37.63 9.20 2.79
N SER A 337 -38.76 8.74 3.36
CA SER A 337 -40.09 9.22 3.00
C SER A 337 -40.37 10.66 3.46
N ASN A 338 -39.65 11.15 4.44
CA ASN A 338 -39.78 12.55 4.91
C ASN A 338 -38.96 13.55 4.07
N HIS A 339 -38.05 13.06 3.20
CA HIS A 339 -37.30 13.93 2.28
C HIS A 339 -38.04 14.19 0.96
N ASP A 340 -38.88 13.26 0.53
CA ASP A 340 -39.68 13.42 -0.71
C ASP A 340 -40.97 14.23 -0.53
N ASN A 341 -41.39 14.53 0.70
CA ASN A 341 -42.60 15.31 1.02
C ASN A 341 -42.33 16.78 1.41
N GLY A 342 -41.12 17.26 1.13
CA GLY A 342 -40.70 18.60 1.53
C GLY A 342 -40.53 19.61 0.38
N GLU A 343 -41.07 19.32 -0.81
CA GLU A 343 -41.18 20.30 -1.90
C GLU A 343 -42.63 20.37 -2.38
N ASP A 344 -43.35 21.27 -1.78
CA ASP A 344 -44.52 22.01 -2.33
C ASP A 344 -44.43 23.47 -1.84
#